data_11c3da87a4d60ab034b984ae33fd9ce4
#
_entry.id   11c3da87a4d60ab034b984ae33fd9ce4
#
_cell.length_a   1.000
_cell.length_b   1.000
_cell.length_c   1.000
_cell.angle_alpha   90.00
_cell.angle_beta   90.00
_cell.angle_gamma   90.00
#
_symmetry.space_group_name_H-M   'P 1'
#
loop_
_entity.id
_entity.type
_entity.pdbx_description
1 polymer ?
#
loop_
_entity_poly.entity_id
_entity_poly.type
_entity_poly.pdbx_seq_one_letter_code
_entity_poly.pdbx_strand_id
1 'polypeptide(L)'
;MRTVLINGRVLTGDGLRDDVAVVLDGDRIADVVDTASALDAERVDLGGGTLLPGFIDTQVNGGGGVLFNDEPTVEGVAAIAAAHRRFGTTGFLPTLISDDLDVIDRAMRAVEAAIEQGVPGVLGIHIEGPYLSARRRGIHSLDRLRDLDEEGLALLTSLKRGRTLVTVAPEAAPPAMISRLAAAGVVVAIGHTNAGYDEARRALDAGATGVTHLFNAMSQLGNREPGVVGAALDDPNCWCGLIVDGRHVHDATLKIALRARPWTASCWSPTPCPRWA
;
A
#
# COMPACT_ATOMS: atom_id res chain seq x y z
N MET A 1 -14.58 -21.93 18.66
CA MET A 1 -15.75 -21.35 19.37
C MET A 1 -16.38 -20.36 18.41
N ARG A 2 -17.66 -20.52 18.12
CA ARG A 2 -18.35 -19.63 17.17
C ARG A 2 -18.82 -18.36 17.86
N THR A 3 -18.62 -17.24 17.21
CA THR A 3 -19.07 -15.90 17.66
C THR A 3 -19.93 -15.31 16.55
N VAL A 4 -21.02 -14.64 16.90
CA VAL A 4 -21.90 -13.97 15.93
C VAL A 4 -21.91 -12.46 16.22
N LEU A 5 -21.54 -11.68 15.22
CA LEU A 5 -21.58 -10.21 15.28
C LEU A 5 -22.96 -9.76 14.82
N ILE A 6 -23.70 -9.06 15.70
CA ILE A 6 -25.10 -8.65 15.48
C ILE A 6 -25.29 -7.15 15.71
N ASN A 7 -26.46 -6.65 15.35
CA ASN A 7 -26.87 -5.26 15.60
C ASN A 7 -25.88 -4.22 15.00
N GLY A 8 -25.52 -4.42 13.75
CA GLY A 8 -24.67 -3.49 12.99
C GLY A 8 -24.97 -3.55 11.50
N ARG A 9 -24.47 -2.56 10.77
CA ARG A 9 -24.47 -2.57 9.30
C ARG A 9 -23.22 -3.28 8.80
N VAL A 10 -23.37 -4.21 7.90
CA VAL A 10 -22.25 -4.99 7.35
C VAL A 10 -22.04 -4.64 5.89
N LEU A 11 -20.82 -4.31 5.51
CA LEU A 11 -20.46 -4.16 4.10
C LEU A 11 -20.28 -5.54 3.47
N THR A 12 -21.16 -5.86 2.52
CA THR A 12 -21.14 -7.09 1.71
C THR A 12 -20.81 -6.77 0.25
N GLY A 13 -20.73 -7.78 -0.60
CA GLY A 13 -20.59 -7.58 -2.05
C GLY A 13 -21.74 -6.78 -2.69
N ASP A 14 -22.92 -6.82 -2.08
CA ASP A 14 -24.14 -6.09 -2.53
C ASP A 14 -24.30 -4.71 -1.89
N GLY A 15 -23.32 -4.27 -1.08
CA GLY A 15 -23.36 -3.01 -0.37
C GLY A 15 -23.58 -3.16 1.14
N LEU A 16 -23.96 -2.07 1.80
CA LEU A 16 -24.22 -2.04 3.25
C LEU A 16 -25.59 -2.66 3.53
N ARG A 17 -25.60 -3.69 4.38
CA ARG A 17 -26.79 -4.41 4.83
C ARG A 17 -26.93 -4.30 6.35
N ASP A 18 -28.16 -4.12 6.86
CA ASP A 18 -28.51 -4.06 8.29
C ASP A 18 -29.33 -5.26 8.78
N ASP A 19 -29.71 -6.15 7.85
CA ASP A 19 -30.48 -7.36 8.06
C ASP A 19 -29.62 -8.63 8.20
N VAL A 20 -28.30 -8.50 8.27
CA VAL A 20 -27.36 -9.63 8.35
C VAL A 20 -26.52 -9.63 9.62
N ALA A 21 -26.04 -10.83 9.97
CA ALA A 21 -25.08 -11.09 11.03
C ALA A 21 -23.84 -11.80 10.46
N VAL A 22 -22.66 -11.55 11.02
CA VAL A 22 -21.43 -12.23 10.63
C VAL A 22 -21.07 -13.31 11.63
N VAL A 23 -20.90 -14.51 11.14
CA VAL A 23 -20.52 -15.69 11.94
C VAL A 23 -19.01 -15.88 11.84
N LEU A 24 -18.33 -15.88 12.98
CA LEU A 24 -16.92 -16.20 13.09
C LEU A 24 -16.72 -17.61 13.63
N ASP A 25 -15.74 -18.34 13.12
CA ASP A 25 -15.24 -19.60 13.67
C ASP A 25 -13.73 -19.46 13.88
N GLY A 26 -13.35 -19.21 15.14
CA GLY A 26 -11.99 -18.82 15.47
C GLY A 26 -11.60 -17.49 14.81
N ASP A 27 -10.59 -17.53 13.96
CA ASP A 27 -10.01 -16.37 13.23
C ASP A 27 -10.61 -16.15 11.82
N ARG A 28 -11.66 -16.92 11.46
CA ARG A 28 -12.25 -16.89 10.12
C ARG A 28 -13.69 -16.44 10.13
N ILE A 29 -14.08 -15.69 9.09
CA ILE A 29 -15.49 -15.47 8.77
C ILE A 29 -16.02 -16.79 8.19
N ALA A 30 -16.91 -17.45 8.93
CA ALA A 30 -17.51 -18.70 8.51
C ALA A 30 -18.72 -18.48 7.59
N ASP A 31 -19.53 -17.44 7.87
CA ASP A 31 -20.74 -17.16 7.10
C ASP A 31 -21.22 -15.72 7.33
N VAL A 32 -22.08 -15.24 6.43
CA VAL A 32 -22.91 -14.03 6.59
C VAL A 32 -24.34 -14.45 6.41
N VAL A 33 -25.10 -14.43 7.50
CA VAL A 33 -26.46 -14.98 7.58
C VAL A 33 -27.49 -13.88 7.87
N ASP A 34 -28.75 -14.10 7.54
CA ASP A 34 -29.81 -13.20 7.98
C ASP A 34 -29.94 -13.18 9.49
N THR A 35 -30.16 -12.01 10.08
CA THR A 35 -30.26 -11.82 11.54
C THR A 35 -31.30 -12.71 12.20
N ALA A 36 -32.40 -13.06 11.47
CA ALA A 36 -33.44 -13.97 11.94
C ALA A 36 -32.94 -15.44 12.09
N SER A 37 -31.85 -15.81 11.41
CA SER A 37 -31.26 -17.14 11.43
C SER A 37 -30.11 -17.25 12.44
N ALA A 38 -29.99 -16.31 13.38
CA ALA A 38 -28.87 -16.22 14.32
C ALA A 38 -28.72 -17.51 15.14
N LEU A 39 -27.58 -18.14 15.00
CA LEU A 39 -27.20 -19.41 15.62
C LEU A 39 -27.09 -19.31 17.15
N ASP A 40 -27.17 -20.45 17.82
CA ASP A 40 -26.81 -20.57 19.25
C ASP A 40 -25.27 -20.49 19.39
N ALA A 41 -24.76 -19.26 19.54
CA ALA A 41 -23.34 -18.92 19.60
C ALA A 41 -23.15 -17.69 20.50
N GLU A 42 -21.92 -17.44 20.92
CA GLU A 42 -21.58 -16.20 21.61
C GLU A 42 -21.91 -15.01 20.74
N ARG A 43 -22.62 -14.02 21.30
CA ARG A 43 -23.05 -12.83 20.56
C ARG A 43 -22.23 -11.62 20.94
N VAL A 44 -21.75 -10.90 19.94
CA VAL A 44 -21.12 -9.58 20.08
C VAL A 44 -22.02 -8.55 19.45
N ASP A 45 -22.51 -7.63 20.26
CA ASP A 45 -23.36 -6.53 19.81
C ASP A 45 -22.49 -5.38 19.26
N LEU A 46 -22.69 -5.03 17.99
CA LEU A 46 -21.97 -3.94 17.31
C LEU A 46 -22.55 -2.55 17.65
N GLY A 47 -23.63 -2.47 18.44
CA GLY A 47 -24.21 -1.21 18.91
C GLY A 47 -24.69 -0.28 17.79
N GLY A 48 -25.16 -0.80 16.68
CA GLY A 48 -25.53 -0.02 15.48
C GLY A 48 -24.34 0.46 14.65
N GLY A 49 -23.12 0.05 14.98
CA GLY A 49 -21.90 0.36 14.25
C GLY A 49 -21.89 -0.22 12.83
N THR A 50 -20.88 0.16 12.04
CA THR A 50 -20.70 -0.40 10.70
C THR A 50 -19.48 -1.33 10.69
N LEU A 51 -19.69 -2.60 10.32
CA LEU A 51 -18.64 -3.59 10.12
C LEU A 51 -18.12 -3.52 8.69
N LEU A 52 -16.84 -3.29 8.56
CA LEU A 52 -16.11 -3.22 7.29
C LEU A 52 -14.96 -4.21 7.31
N PRO A 53 -14.44 -4.67 6.16
CA PRO A 53 -13.11 -5.27 6.09
C PRO A 53 -12.08 -4.32 6.67
N GLY A 54 -11.10 -4.86 7.40
CA GLY A 54 -9.99 -4.05 7.89
C GLY A 54 -9.17 -3.46 6.74
N PHE A 55 -8.58 -2.29 6.97
CA PHE A 55 -7.77 -1.62 5.96
C PHE A 55 -6.45 -2.37 5.73
N ILE A 56 -6.04 -2.43 4.46
CA ILE A 56 -4.69 -2.83 4.07
C ILE A 56 -3.97 -1.57 3.62
N ASP A 57 -2.93 -1.16 4.36
CA ASP A 57 -2.14 0.03 4.05
C ASP A 57 -0.81 -0.37 3.41
N THR A 58 -0.62 0.00 2.16
CA THR A 58 0.57 -0.36 1.38
C THR A 58 1.73 0.63 1.54
N GLN A 59 1.55 1.71 2.31
CA GLN A 59 2.58 2.73 2.51
C GLN A 59 2.56 3.27 3.94
N VAL A 60 3.33 2.64 4.84
CA VAL A 60 3.40 2.99 6.26
C VAL A 60 4.85 3.26 6.64
N ASN A 61 5.28 4.52 6.61
CA ASN A 61 6.66 4.91 6.91
C ASN A 61 7.00 4.85 8.40
N GLY A 62 6.01 4.85 9.27
CA GLY A 62 6.19 4.77 10.71
C GLY A 62 4.87 4.90 11.47
N GLY A 63 4.96 4.87 12.79
CA GLY A 63 3.82 5.02 13.71
C GLY A 63 4.22 4.76 15.15
N GLY A 64 3.43 5.25 16.11
CA GLY A 64 3.74 5.04 17.53
C GLY A 64 5.07 5.66 17.99
N GLY A 65 5.53 6.72 17.32
CA GLY A 65 6.81 7.37 17.61
C GLY A 65 8.02 6.72 16.91
N VAL A 66 7.82 5.70 16.11
CA VAL A 66 8.88 4.98 15.36
C VAL A 66 8.83 5.35 13.89
N LEU A 67 9.96 5.68 13.29
CA LEU A 67 10.18 5.76 11.85
C LEU A 67 10.91 4.49 11.40
N PHE A 68 10.40 3.82 10.36
CA PHE A 68 10.97 2.53 9.95
C PHE A 68 12.41 2.65 9.44
N ASN A 69 12.81 3.78 8.83
CA ASN A 69 14.21 4.03 8.44
C ASN A 69 15.15 4.08 9.65
N ASP A 70 14.69 4.64 10.78
CA ASP A 70 15.52 4.78 11.98
C ASP A 70 15.61 3.46 12.76
N GLU A 71 14.51 2.68 12.76
CA GLU A 71 14.40 1.40 13.47
C GLU A 71 13.93 0.27 12.55
N PRO A 72 14.76 -0.18 11.58
CA PRO A 72 14.42 -1.31 10.72
C PRO A 72 14.66 -2.64 11.47
N THR A 73 13.84 -2.88 12.52
CA THR A 73 13.90 -4.03 13.42
C THR A 73 12.52 -4.67 13.58
N VAL A 74 12.46 -5.90 14.12
CA VAL A 74 11.19 -6.57 14.41
C VAL A 74 10.36 -5.76 15.41
N GLU A 75 11.01 -5.19 16.42
CA GLU A 75 10.38 -4.36 17.43
C GLU A 75 9.79 -3.07 16.83
N GLY A 76 10.53 -2.41 15.93
CA GLY A 76 10.06 -1.26 15.18
C GLY A 76 8.82 -1.58 14.34
N VAL A 77 8.86 -2.68 13.59
CA VAL A 77 7.71 -3.18 12.80
C VAL A 77 6.51 -3.47 13.71
N ALA A 78 6.72 -4.11 14.87
CA ALA A 78 5.65 -4.43 15.81
C ALA A 78 5.03 -3.16 16.45
N ALA A 79 5.84 -2.16 16.78
CA ALA A 79 5.36 -0.88 17.32
C ALA A 79 4.50 -0.14 16.27
N ILE A 80 4.95 -0.08 15.02
CA ILE A 80 4.20 0.50 13.90
C ILE A 80 2.87 -0.25 13.70
N ALA A 81 2.89 -1.59 13.69
CA ALA A 81 1.69 -2.42 13.57
C ALA A 81 0.66 -2.11 14.66
N ALA A 82 1.11 -2.03 15.92
CA ALA A 82 0.24 -1.74 17.06
C ALA A 82 -0.39 -0.35 16.97
N ALA A 83 0.36 0.66 16.50
CA ALA A 83 -0.14 2.01 16.32
C ALA A 83 -1.26 2.09 15.29
N HIS A 84 -1.06 1.50 14.10
CA HIS A 84 -2.03 1.55 12.99
C HIS A 84 -3.26 0.67 13.21
N ARG A 85 -3.11 -0.44 13.93
CA ARG A 85 -4.24 -1.32 14.28
C ARG A 85 -5.36 -0.58 15.02
N ARG A 86 -5.03 0.38 15.86
CA ARG A 86 -6.00 1.20 16.61
C ARG A 86 -6.96 1.98 15.70
N PHE A 87 -6.57 2.19 14.46
CA PHE A 87 -7.35 2.90 13.44
C PHE A 87 -7.95 1.98 12.37
N GLY A 88 -7.94 0.66 12.61
CA GLY A 88 -8.58 -0.31 11.73
C GLY A 88 -7.69 -0.88 10.63
N THR A 89 -6.39 -0.61 10.64
CA THR A 89 -5.44 -1.26 9.74
C THR A 89 -5.18 -2.69 10.21
N THR A 90 -5.54 -3.67 9.40
CA THR A 90 -5.39 -5.11 9.69
C THR A 90 -4.29 -5.77 8.87
N GLY A 91 -3.84 -5.09 7.80
CA GLY A 91 -2.69 -5.50 7.00
C GLY A 91 -1.90 -4.28 6.54
N PHE A 92 -0.56 -4.37 6.49
CA PHE A 92 0.25 -3.24 6.05
C PHE A 92 1.61 -3.68 5.51
N LEU A 93 2.23 -2.75 4.77
CA LEU A 93 3.62 -2.84 4.35
C LEU A 93 4.42 -1.73 5.06
N PRO A 94 5.29 -2.07 6.05
CA PRO A 94 6.26 -1.09 6.55
C PRO A 94 7.05 -0.53 5.36
N THR A 95 7.15 0.79 5.28
CA THR A 95 7.71 1.48 4.13
C THR A 95 9.03 2.14 4.48
N LEU A 96 10.09 1.71 3.80
CA LEU A 96 11.40 2.31 3.88
C LEU A 96 11.56 3.32 2.73
N ILE A 97 11.84 4.59 3.05
CA ILE A 97 12.22 5.58 2.03
C ILE A 97 13.68 5.39 1.62
N SER A 98 14.11 6.07 0.55
CA SER A 98 15.48 5.96 0.00
C SER A 98 16.56 5.99 1.07
N ASP A 99 17.39 4.95 1.09
CA ASP A 99 18.51 4.80 2.02
C ASP A 99 19.62 3.96 1.36
N ASP A 100 20.70 3.69 2.10
CA ASP A 100 21.80 2.81 1.68
C ASP A 100 21.31 1.37 1.53
N LEU A 101 21.93 0.58 0.66
CA LEU A 101 21.51 -0.80 0.40
C LEU A 101 21.62 -1.70 1.63
N ASP A 102 22.56 -1.44 2.53
CA ASP A 102 22.68 -2.18 3.80
C ASP A 102 21.50 -1.89 4.76
N VAL A 103 20.95 -0.68 4.73
CA VAL A 103 19.72 -0.33 5.49
C VAL A 103 18.53 -1.06 4.88
N ILE A 104 18.42 -1.08 3.55
CA ILE A 104 17.37 -1.83 2.84
C ILE A 104 17.46 -3.33 3.17
N ASP A 105 18.67 -3.93 3.15
CA ASP A 105 18.86 -5.34 3.50
C ASP A 105 18.43 -5.64 4.94
N ARG A 106 18.79 -4.77 5.90
CA ARG A 106 18.32 -4.90 7.29
C ARG A 106 16.80 -4.81 7.41
N ALA A 107 16.18 -3.88 6.69
CA ALA A 107 14.72 -3.72 6.69
C ALA A 107 14.02 -4.95 6.09
N MET A 108 14.53 -5.50 4.98
CA MET A 108 14.02 -6.73 4.35
C MET A 108 14.06 -7.89 5.35
N ARG A 109 15.21 -8.10 6.02
CA ARG A 109 15.35 -9.15 7.04
C ARG A 109 14.48 -8.94 8.27
N ALA A 110 14.33 -7.69 8.73
CA ALA A 110 13.47 -7.38 9.86
C ALA A 110 12.00 -7.70 9.57
N VAL A 111 11.52 -7.37 8.37
CA VAL A 111 10.15 -7.69 7.95
C VAL A 111 9.95 -9.20 7.80
N GLU A 112 10.90 -9.91 7.21
CA GLU A 112 10.83 -11.38 7.10
C GLU A 112 10.76 -12.03 8.48
N ALA A 113 11.61 -11.60 9.41
CA ALA A 113 11.61 -12.07 10.79
C ALA A 113 10.31 -11.70 11.54
N ALA A 114 9.77 -10.51 11.31
CA ALA A 114 8.48 -10.09 11.89
C ALA A 114 7.33 -10.99 11.42
N ILE A 115 7.29 -11.35 10.13
CA ILE A 115 6.31 -12.29 9.59
C ILE A 115 6.49 -13.69 10.21
N GLU A 116 7.72 -14.18 10.32
CA GLU A 116 8.04 -15.48 10.92
C GLU A 116 7.66 -15.56 12.40
N GLN A 117 7.84 -14.47 13.15
CA GLN A 117 7.43 -14.35 14.55
C GLN A 117 5.93 -14.10 14.73
N GLY A 118 5.17 -13.97 13.64
CA GLY A 118 3.73 -13.77 13.69
C GLY A 118 3.32 -12.37 14.14
N VAL A 119 4.14 -11.33 13.88
CA VAL A 119 3.73 -9.94 14.12
C VAL A 119 2.48 -9.65 13.30
N PRO A 120 1.35 -9.30 13.96
CA PRO A 120 0.08 -9.24 13.28
C PRO A 120 0.00 -8.14 12.21
N GLY A 121 -0.54 -8.50 11.05
CA GLY A 121 -0.83 -7.56 9.97
C GLY A 121 0.35 -7.25 9.03
N VAL A 122 1.55 -7.76 9.28
CA VAL A 122 2.70 -7.57 8.38
C VAL A 122 2.53 -8.45 7.16
N LEU A 123 2.33 -7.83 5.98
CA LEU A 123 2.09 -8.54 4.71
C LEU A 123 3.33 -8.61 3.82
N GLY A 124 4.36 -7.84 4.13
CA GLY A 124 5.59 -7.70 3.36
C GLY A 124 6.22 -6.36 3.62
N ILE A 125 6.94 -5.81 2.64
CA ILE A 125 7.65 -4.54 2.73
C ILE A 125 7.36 -3.65 1.52
N HIS A 126 7.36 -2.34 1.72
CA HIS A 126 7.39 -1.37 0.64
C HIS A 126 8.74 -0.64 0.65
N ILE A 127 9.48 -0.71 -0.43
CA ILE A 127 10.71 0.04 -0.64
C ILE A 127 10.41 1.22 -1.56
N GLU A 128 10.35 2.42 -1.01
CA GLU A 128 10.11 3.66 -1.75
C GLU A 128 11.45 4.29 -2.13
N GLY A 129 11.92 3.99 -3.33
CA GLY A 129 13.27 4.33 -3.78
C GLY A 129 14.31 3.26 -3.40
N PRO A 130 15.61 3.57 -3.50
CA PRO A 130 16.26 4.84 -3.90
C PRO A 130 16.24 5.13 -5.41
N TYR A 131 15.57 4.32 -6.20
CA TYR A 131 15.57 4.36 -7.68
C TYR A 131 14.56 5.40 -8.19
N LEU A 132 14.76 6.67 -7.80
CA LEU A 132 13.81 7.78 -7.99
C LEU A 132 14.45 8.92 -8.78
N SER A 133 13.59 9.77 -9.38
CA SER A 133 14.03 10.97 -10.08
C SER A 133 14.45 12.09 -9.11
N ALA A 134 15.66 12.58 -9.27
CA ALA A 134 16.15 13.72 -8.48
C ALA A 134 15.24 14.97 -8.58
N ARG A 135 14.54 15.13 -9.73
CA ARG A 135 13.60 16.24 -9.95
C ARG A 135 12.31 16.12 -9.14
N ARG A 136 11.93 14.91 -8.74
CA ARG A 136 10.69 14.59 -8.03
C ARG A 136 10.95 13.87 -6.69
N ARG A 137 12.14 14.04 -6.14
CA ARG A 137 12.58 13.33 -4.94
C ARG A 137 11.72 13.58 -3.69
N GLY A 138 10.99 14.69 -3.61
CA GLY A 138 10.23 15.02 -2.40
C GLY A 138 11.14 15.11 -1.17
N ILE A 139 10.84 14.30 -0.14
CA ILE A 139 11.61 14.25 1.12
C ILE A 139 12.86 13.36 1.03
N HIS A 140 13.02 12.58 -0.05
CA HIS A 140 14.17 11.67 -0.19
C HIS A 140 15.47 12.44 -0.31
N SER A 141 16.53 11.97 0.38
CA SER A 141 17.86 12.58 0.28
C SER A 141 18.47 12.35 -1.10
N LEU A 142 19.01 13.42 -1.71
CA LEU A 142 19.62 13.33 -3.03
C LEU A 142 20.81 12.35 -3.05
N ASP A 143 21.56 12.30 -1.95
CA ASP A 143 22.77 11.46 -1.81
C ASP A 143 22.45 9.97 -1.79
N ARG A 144 21.18 9.61 -1.55
CA ARG A 144 20.72 8.22 -1.51
C ARG A 144 20.14 7.75 -2.84
N LEU A 145 19.84 8.68 -3.78
CA LEU A 145 19.27 8.29 -5.06
C LEU A 145 20.31 7.62 -5.95
N ARG A 146 19.87 6.57 -6.64
CA ARG A 146 20.70 5.79 -7.56
C ARG A 146 19.86 5.13 -8.66
N ASP A 147 20.51 4.71 -9.72
CA ASP A 147 19.90 3.87 -10.74
C ASP A 147 19.82 2.41 -10.26
N LEU A 148 18.79 1.69 -10.72
CA LEU A 148 18.60 0.28 -10.40
C LEU A 148 19.63 -0.56 -11.17
N ASP A 149 20.50 -1.22 -10.43
CA ASP A 149 21.53 -2.14 -10.92
C ASP A 149 21.27 -3.59 -10.48
N GLU A 150 22.21 -4.49 -10.78
CA GLU A 150 22.10 -5.91 -10.43
C GLU A 150 22.08 -6.15 -8.92
N GLU A 151 22.80 -5.36 -8.14
CA GLU A 151 22.84 -5.47 -6.68
C GLU A 151 21.47 -5.08 -6.09
N GLY A 152 20.89 -3.96 -6.54
CA GLY A 152 19.56 -3.52 -6.15
C GLY A 152 18.46 -4.51 -6.57
N LEU A 153 18.55 -5.06 -7.78
CA LEU A 153 17.63 -6.09 -8.23
C LEU A 153 17.68 -7.34 -7.34
N ALA A 154 18.90 -7.84 -7.05
CA ALA A 154 19.07 -9.02 -6.19
C ALA A 154 18.48 -8.77 -4.79
N LEU A 155 18.70 -7.57 -4.24
CA LEU A 155 18.18 -7.19 -2.94
C LEU A 155 16.66 -7.13 -2.93
N LEU A 156 16.04 -6.41 -3.88
CA LEU A 156 14.58 -6.26 -3.96
C LEU A 156 13.84 -7.59 -4.18
N THR A 157 14.51 -8.61 -4.71
CA THR A 157 13.97 -9.95 -4.94
C THR A 157 14.33 -10.95 -3.83
N SER A 158 15.00 -10.53 -2.77
CA SER A 158 15.54 -11.42 -1.73
C SER A 158 14.50 -11.90 -0.71
N LEU A 159 13.35 -11.20 -0.57
CA LEU A 159 12.34 -11.54 0.44
C LEU A 159 11.70 -12.90 0.13
N LYS A 160 11.75 -13.82 1.09
CA LYS A 160 11.20 -15.17 0.94
C LYS A 160 9.76 -15.29 1.47
N ARG A 161 9.40 -14.43 2.42
CA ARG A 161 8.07 -14.42 3.06
C ARG A 161 7.45 -13.04 2.97
N GLY A 162 6.18 -12.99 2.55
CA GLY A 162 5.47 -11.74 2.30
C GLY A 162 5.61 -11.25 0.87
N ARG A 163 5.30 -9.98 0.65
CA ARG A 163 5.38 -9.33 -0.66
C ARG A 163 6.32 -8.14 -0.62
N THR A 164 7.13 -7.99 -1.64
CA THR A 164 7.88 -6.76 -1.88
C THR A 164 7.07 -5.87 -2.82
N LEU A 165 6.77 -4.65 -2.39
CA LEU A 165 6.34 -3.55 -3.23
C LEU A 165 7.54 -2.61 -3.40
N VAL A 166 7.82 -2.18 -4.61
CA VAL A 166 8.86 -1.16 -4.85
C VAL A 166 8.28 0.01 -5.63
N THR A 167 8.59 1.23 -5.19
CA THR A 167 8.32 2.45 -5.96
C THR A 167 9.58 2.87 -6.68
N VAL A 168 9.47 3.00 -8.01
CA VAL A 168 10.59 3.39 -8.89
C VAL A 168 10.20 4.51 -9.86
N ALA A 169 11.17 5.29 -10.26
CA ALA A 169 11.05 6.19 -11.40
C ALA A 169 11.52 5.47 -12.67
N PRO A 170 10.79 5.53 -13.80
CA PRO A 170 11.23 4.95 -15.07
C PRO A 170 12.61 5.45 -15.52
N GLU A 171 12.98 6.68 -15.14
CA GLU A 171 14.29 7.27 -15.43
C GLU A 171 15.44 6.55 -14.71
N ALA A 172 15.19 5.97 -13.52
CA ALA A 172 16.18 5.28 -12.71
C ALA A 172 16.04 3.75 -12.74
N ALA A 173 14.93 3.24 -13.27
CA ALA A 173 14.64 1.82 -13.42
C ALA A 173 14.13 1.54 -14.85
N PRO A 174 15.00 1.22 -15.80
CA PRO A 174 14.61 1.00 -17.18
C PRO A 174 13.66 -0.19 -17.35
N PRO A 175 12.85 -0.26 -18.41
CA PRO A 175 11.84 -1.29 -18.63
C PRO A 175 12.36 -2.73 -18.47
N ALA A 176 13.60 -3.02 -18.89
CA ALA A 176 14.20 -4.34 -18.73
C ALA A 176 14.35 -4.75 -17.26
N MET A 177 14.71 -3.81 -16.38
CA MET A 177 14.83 -4.07 -14.94
C MET A 177 13.45 -4.20 -14.28
N ILE A 178 12.47 -3.38 -14.69
CA ILE A 178 11.07 -3.50 -14.26
C ILE A 178 10.52 -4.89 -14.60
N SER A 179 10.75 -5.37 -15.84
CA SER A 179 10.32 -6.71 -16.25
C SER A 179 10.95 -7.82 -15.40
N ARG A 180 12.20 -7.68 -15.02
CA ARG A 180 12.89 -8.66 -14.16
C ARG A 180 12.35 -8.66 -12.73
N LEU A 181 12.08 -7.48 -12.15
CA LEU A 181 11.41 -7.36 -10.84
C LEU A 181 10.03 -8.03 -10.87
N ALA A 182 9.21 -7.70 -11.86
CA ALA A 182 7.87 -8.26 -12.02
C ALA A 182 7.90 -9.78 -12.20
N ALA A 183 8.82 -10.30 -13.03
CA ALA A 183 9.00 -11.73 -13.24
C ALA A 183 9.44 -12.47 -11.96
N ALA A 184 10.14 -11.80 -11.05
CA ALA A 184 10.51 -12.31 -9.72
C ALA A 184 9.38 -12.20 -8.68
N GLY A 185 8.21 -11.66 -9.04
CA GLY A 185 7.05 -11.53 -8.15
C GLY A 185 7.03 -10.27 -7.29
N VAL A 186 7.93 -9.31 -7.56
CA VAL A 186 7.91 -7.99 -6.94
C VAL A 186 6.78 -7.16 -7.55
N VAL A 187 5.99 -6.50 -6.70
CA VAL A 187 4.99 -5.53 -7.15
C VAL A 187 5.70 -4.21 -7.45
N VAL A 188 5.67 -3.78 -8.71
CA VAL A 188 6.34 -2.55 -9.11
C VAL A 188 5.32 -1.43 -9.29
N ALA A 189 5.54 -0.32 -8.59
CA ALA A 189 4.79 0.92 -8.70
C ALA A 189 5.66 2.04 -9.28
N ILE A 190 5.06 2.91 -10.08
CA ILE A 190 5.70 4.13 -10.60
C ILE A 190 5.45 5.26 -9.60
N GLY A 191 6.47 6.00 -9.22
CA GLY A 191 6.37 7.17 -8.37
C GLY A 191 7.65 7.99 -8.36
N HIS A 192 7.60 9.18 -7.76
CA HIS A 192 8.75 10.08 -7.67
C HIS A 192 9.47 10.27 -9.02
N THR A 193 8.71 10.55 -10.07
CA THR A 193 9.19 10.57 -11.44
C THR A 193 8.74 11.80 -12.21
N ASN A 194 9.56 12.25 -13.14
CA ASN A 194 9.22 13.29 -14.10
C ASN A 194 8.96 12.71 -15.50
N ALA A 195 8.77 11.40 -15.60
CA ALA A 195 8.47 10.69 -16.84
C ALA A 195 7.26 11.32 -17.57
N GLY A 196 7.30 11.35 -18.89
CA GLY A 196 6.14 11.66 -19.72
C GLY A 196 5.19 10.46 -19.83
N TYR A 197 4.06 10.68 -20.51
CA TYR A 197 3.04 9.64 -20.72
C TYR A 197 3.63 8.38 -21.36
N ASP A 198 4.34 8.51 -22.48
CA ASP A 198 4.90 7.36 -23.22
C ASP A 198 5.95 6.59 -22.39
N GLU A 199 6.71 7.27 -21.55
CA GLU A 199 7.71 6.65 -20.68
C GLU A 199 7.04 5.88 -19.55
N ALA A 200 6.01 6.45 -18.93
CA ALA A 200 5.18 5.77 -17.94
C ALA A 200 4.46 4.54 -18.56
N ARG A 201 3.92 4.67 -19.77
CA ARG A 201 3.32 3.54 -20.50
C ARG A 201 4.32 2.40 -20.72
N ARG A 202 5.54 2.70 -21.17
CA ARG A 202 6.59 1.66 -21.31
C ARG A 202 6.92 0.95 -20.02
N ALA A 203 6.88 1.65 -18.88
CA ALA A 203 7.09 1.04 -17.58
C ALA A 203 5.92 0.13 -17.14
N LEU A 204 4.66 0.55 -17.41
CA LEU A 204 3.48 -0.29 -17.20
C LEU A 204 3.51 -1.53 -18.11
N ASP A 205 3.80 -1.37 -19.38
CA ASP A 205 3.91 -2.47 -20.34
C ASP A 205 5.05 -3.45 -19.98
N ALA A 206 6.08 -2.97 -19.29
CA ALA A 206 7.18 -3.77 -18.77
C ALA A 206 6.85 -4.55 -17.49
N GLY A 207 5.68 -4.32 -16.87
CA GLY A 207 5.22 -5.07 -15.71
C GLY A 207 5.04 -4.26 -14.42
N ALA A 208 5.20 -2.93 -14.46
CA ALA A 208 4.69 -2.10 -13.38
C ALA A 208 3.16 -2.19 -13.34
N THR A 209 2.59 -2.33 -12.16
CA THR A 209 1.15 -2.58 -12.00
C THR A 209 0.40 -1.44 -11.33
N GLY A 210 1.10 -0.41 -10.88
CA GLY A 210 0.48 0.68 -10.17
C GLY A 210 1.28 1.96 -10.10
N VAL A 211 0.69 2.96 -9.48
CA VAL A 211 1.28 4.27 -9.23
C VAL A 211 1.12 4.62 -7.75
N THR A 212 2.24 4.93 -7.10
CA THR A 212 2.29 5.35 -5.69
C THR A 212 1.79 6.78 -5.57
N HIS A 213 0.94 7.07 -4.57
CA HIS A 213 0.43 8.40 -4.20
C HIS A 213 0.14 9.32 -5.42
N LEU A 214 -0.78 8.84 -6.29
CA LEU A 214 -1.17 9.54 -7.53
C LEU A 214 -1.32 11.06 -7.29
N PHE A 215 -0.84 11.86 -8.22
CA PHE A 215 -0.67 13.31 -8.20
C PHE A 215 0.55 13.83 -7.44
N ASN A 216 1.08 13.10 -6.46
CA ASN A 216 2.19 13.58 -5.64
C ASN A 216 3.53 13.15 -6.24
N ALA A 217 4.50 14.09 -6.26
CA ALA A 217 5.85 13.87 -6.75
C ALA A 217 5.95 13.22 -8.14
N MET A 218 5.06 13.60 -9.08
CA MET A 218 5.05 13.08 -10.47
C MET A 218 4.64 14.14 -11.48
N SER A 219 4.77 13.84 -12.78
CA SER A 219 4.26 14.68 -13.86
C SER A 219 2.73 14.68 -13.88
N GLN A 220 2.16 15.87 -14.03
CA GLN A 220 0.71 16.09 -13.90
C GLN A 220 -0.01 15.91 -15.23
N LEU A 221 -1.36 15.74 -15.17
CA LEU A 221 -2.21 15.65 -16.33
C LEU A 221 -2.29 17.01 -17.06
N GLY A 222 -1.62 17.09 -18.20
CA GLY A 222 -1.69 18.24 -19.09
C GLY A 222 -2.46 17.94 -20.37
N ASN A 223 -2.86 18.98 -21.10
CA ASN A 223 -3.67 18.86 -22.31
C ASN A 223 -2.91 18.31 -23.53
N ARG A 224 -1.58 18.41 -23.54
CA ARG A 224 -0.72 17.93 -24.62
C ARG A 224 0.28 16.86 -24.19
N GLU A 225 0.59 16.85 -22.91
CA GLU A 225 1.43 15.86 -22.24
C GLU A 225 0.68 15.37 -21.00
N PRO A 226 0.02 14.19 -21.04
CA PRO A 226 -0.78 13.71 -19.94
C PRO A 226 0.03 13.26 -18.73
N GLY A 227 1.33 13.06 -18.87
CA GLY A 227 2.23 12.65 -17.81
C GLY A 227 1.92 11.29 -17.21
N VAL A 228 2.52 11.03 -16.06
CA VAL A 228 2.26 9.80 -15.28
C VAL A 228 0.82 9.75 -14.80
N VAL A 229 0.25 10.87 -14.39
CA VAL A 229 -1.16 10.93 -13.96
C VAL A 229 -2.08 10.47 -15.08
N GLY A 230 -1.86 10.96 -16.32
CA GLY A 230 -2.63 10.52 -17.47
C GLY A 230 -2.46 9.05 -17.78
N ALA A 231 -1.22 8.55 -17.80
CA ALA A 231 -0.93 7.14 -18.05
C ALA A 231 -1.59 6.21 -17.01
N ALA A 232 -1.57 6.60 -15.73
CA ALA A 232 -2.19 5.84 -14.66
C ALA A 232 -3.72 5.83 -14.76
N LEU A 233 -4.34 6.96 -15.10
CA LEU A 233 -5.80 7.07 -15.21
C LEU A 233 -6.34 6.41 -16.49
N ASP A 234 -5.54 6.34 -17.54
CA ASP A 234 -5.91 5.72 -18.84
C ASP A 234 -5.78 4.19 -18.83
N ASP A 235 -4.89 3.63 -18.02
CA ASP A 235 -4.67 2.18 -17.97
C ASP A 235 -5.69 1.48 -17.05
N PRO A 236 -6.60 0.64 -17.57
CA PRO A 236 -7.62 -0.04 -16.75
C PRO A 236 -7.05 -1.04 -15.73
N ASN A 237 -5.81 -1.49 -15.90
CA ASN A 237 -5.17 -2.48 -15.03
C ASN A 237 -4.22 -1.85 -14.00
N CYS A 238 -3.91 -0.55 -14.13
CA CYS A 238 -3.03 0.15 -13.20
C CYS A 238 -3.78 0.50 -11.92
N TRP A 239 -3.35 0.02 -10.76
CA TRP A 239 -3.87 0.53 -9.48
C TRP A 239 -3.23 1.87 -9.11
N CYS A 240 -3.96 2.72 -8.40
CA CYS A 240 -3.50 4.03 -7.99
C CYS A 240 -3.57 4.16 -6.47
N GLY A 241 -2.42 4.40 -5.82
CA GLY A 241 -2.39 4.83 -4.44
C GLY A 241 -2.89 6.27 -4.32
N LEU A 242 -3.74 6.55 -3.34
CA LEU A 242 -4.30 7.89 -3.09
C LEU A 242 -4.11 8.26 -1.62
N ILE A 243 -3.58 9.45 -1.34
CA ILE A 243 -3.49 9.99 0.02
C ILE A 243 -4.74 10.84 0.26
N VAL A 244 -5.58 10.40 1.21
CA VAL A 244 -6.90 11.01 1.49
C VAL A 244 -6.89 11.65 2.88
N ASP A 245 -5.99 12.62 3.06
CA ASP A 245 -5.82 13.33 4.34
C ASP A 245 -6.30 14.79 4.31
N GLY A 246 -6.91 15.21 3.18
CA GLY A 246 -7.39 16.57 2.97
C GLY A 246 -6.27 17.60 2.76
N ARG A 247 -5.02 17.17 2.58
CA ARG A 247 -3.84 18.05 2.44
C ARG A 247 -3.04 17.76 1.16
N HIS A 248 -2.71 16.48 0.91
CA HIS A 248 -1.89 16.08 -0.23
C HIS A 248 -2.64 16.12 -1.56
N VAL A 249 -3.92 15.81 -1.55
CA VAL A 249 -4.77 15.86 -2.74
C VAL A 249 -6.08 16.56 -2.39
N HIS A 250 -6.45 17.54 -3.19
CA HIS A 250 -7.71 18.27 -3.01
C HIS A 250 -8.94 17.37 -3.31
N ASP A 251 -10.00 17.51 -2.54
CA ASP A 251 -11.22 16.68 -2.66
C ASP A 251 -11.80 16.62 -4.08
N ALA A 252 -11.77 17.74 -4.82
CA ALA A 252 -12.23 17.76 -6.20
C ALA A 252 -11.38 16.86 -7.11
N THR A 253 -10.04 16.86 -6.90
CA THR A 253 -9.10 16.03 -7.64
C THR A 253 -9.31 14.54 -7.30
N LEU A 254 -9.52 14.21 -6.02
CA LEU A 254 -9.88 12.85 -5.60
C LEU A 254 -11.16 12.38 -6.28
N LYS A 255 -12.21 13.21 -6.29
CA LYS A 255 -13.48 12.89 -6.95
C LYS A 255 -13.33 12.65 -8.46
N ILE A 256 -12.44 13.38 -9.13
CA ILE A 256 -12.14 13.18 -10.55
C ILE A 256 -11.44 11.84 -10.76
N ALA A 257 -10.40 11.55 -9.97
CA ALA A 257 -9.67 10.29 -10.05
C ALA A 257 -10.61 9.08 -9.83
N LEU A 258 -11.46 9.15 -8.81
CA LEU A 258 -12.43 8.09 -8.50
C LEU A 258 -13.50 7.88 -9.60
N ARG A 259 -13.85 8.92 -10.33
CA ARG A 259 -14.78 8.80 -11.47
C ARG A 259 -14.10 8.25 -12.72
N ALA A 260 -12.82 8.57 -12.89
CA ALA A 260 -12.03 8.06 -14.01
C ALA A 260 -11.68 6.58 -13.87
N ARG A 261 -11.73 6.03 -12.64
CA ARG A 261 -11.26 4.68 -12.35
C ARG A 261 -12.32 3.83 -11.64
N PRO A 262 -12.42 2.51 -11.96
CA PRO A 262 -13.22 1.59 -11.16
C PRO A 262 -12.71 1.53 -9.72
N TRP A 263 -13.60 1.39 -8.75
CA TRP A 263 -13.29 1.30 -7.32
C TRP A 263 -12.32 0.17 -6.97
N THR A 264 -12.32 -0.91 -7.76
CA THR A 264 -11.46 -2.09 -7.59
C THR A 264 -9.99 -1.84 -7.90
N ALA A 265 -9.67 -0.72 -8.55
CA ALA A 265 -8.31 -0.36 -8.97
C ALA A 265 -7.71 0.80 -8.15
N SER A 266 -8.32 1.17 -7.03
CA SER A 266 -7.82 2.26 -6.16
C SER A 266 -7.40 1.73 -4.80
N CYS A 267 -6.16 1.99 -4.42
CA CYS A 267 -5.65 1.74 -3.07
C CYS A 267 -5.67 3.05 -2.28
N TRP A 268 -6.23 2.99 -1.07
CA TRP A 268 -6.32 4.13 -0.17
C TRP A 268 -5.21 4.02 0.86
N SER A 269 -4.37 5.05 0.99
CA SER A 269 -3.46 5.18 2.12
C SER A 269 -4.02 6.21 3.10
N PRO A 270 -4.38 5.82 4.31
CA PRO A 270 -4.80 6.75 5.35
C PRO A 270 -3.62 7.45 6.03
N THR A 271 -2.37 7.11 5.69
CA THR A 271 -1.21 7.44 6.50
C THR A 271 -0.82 8.91 6.39
N PRO A 272 -0.99 9.70 7.44
CA PRO A 272 -0.26 10.95 7.60
C PRO A 272 1.23 10.67 7.83
N CYS A 273 2.09 11.58 7.38
CA CYS A 273 3.52 11.52 7.68
C CYS A 273 3.75 11.35 9.21
N PRO A 274 4.64 10.44 9.67
CA PRO A 274 4.82 10.11 11.09
C PRO A 274 5.14 11.25 12.03
N ARG A 275 5.54 12.40 11.49
CA ARG A 275 5.80 13.62 12.29
C ARG A 275 4.55 14.29 12.87
N TRP A 276 3.33 13.80 12.54
CA TRP A 276 2.07 14.44 12.91
C TRP A 276 1.05 13.47 13.57
N ALA A 277 1.47 12.23 13.86
CA ALA A 277 0.63 11.23 14.54
C ALA A 277 0.98 11.11 16.02
#